data_e288b8ee307bba93ae51591a58d14012
#
_entry.id   e288b8ee307bba93ae51591a58d14012
#
_cell.length_a   1.000
_cell.length_b   1.000
_cell.length_c   1.000
_cell.angle_alpha   90.00
_cell.angle_beta   90.00
_cell.angle_gamma   90.00
#
_symmetry.space_group_name_H-M   'P 1'
#
loop_
_entity.id
_entity.type
_entity.pdbx_description
1 polymer ?
#
loop_
_entity_poly.entity_id
_entity_poly.type
_entity_poly.pdbx_seq_one_letter_code
_entity_poly.pdbx_strand_id
1 'polypeptide(L)'
;MSENTVIAIDLAKHSFHVCVLSTDNKVLTDKTFTRSSLKTWLLKQKPSLVAIEACGSAHYWAKLSEQYGHTTMLISPRFVKRFLSGHKTDKNDALAIAIASRQPDVKPIQVKTDEQLALQASERIREHYVDEQIATNNLLKSILYEFGITVAKGKRSLVKAIPDILEDAENGLPDVLRGEIHRLYQFWLELDELIQTSSKRQQQSINAHPKCSMLKALDGVGDVNALGLYLALGDTGASFKNGREAAACIGLTPKQHSTGGKTVMLGISKYIANKKLRSNL
;
A
#
# COMPACT_ATOMS: atom_id res chain seq x y z
N MET A 1 -19.78 18.52 -26.83
CA MET A 1 -19.85 17.06 -26.49
C MET A 1 -18.99 16.86 -25.31
N SER A 2 -19.46 16.36 -24.58
CA SER A 2 -20.13 16.31 -23.29
C SER A 2 -19.05 15.99 -22.24
N GLU A 3 -18.89 16.91 -21.33
CA GLU A 3 -18.03 16.82 -20.13
C GLU A 3 -18.32 15.61 -19.23
N ASN A 4 -19.22 14.71 -19.64
CA ASN A 4 -19.72 13.61 -18.80
C ASN A 4 -19.50 12.19 -19.34
N THR A 5 -18.66 12.00 -20.37
CA THR A 5 -18.28 10.65 -20.81
C THR A 5 -17.23 10.08 -19.85
N VAL A 6 -17.44 8.84 -19.38
CA VAL A 6 -16.50 8.15 -18.49
C VAL A 6 -15.79 7.06 -19.27
N ILE A 7 -14.48 7.06 -19.21
CA ILE A 7 -13.59 5.98 -19.66
C ILE A 7 -13.12 5.23 -18.44
N ALA A 8 -13.70 4.08 -18.14
CA ALA A 8 -13.26 3.24 -17.03
C ALA A 8 -12.24 2.21 -17.53
N ILE A 9 -11.16 2.05 -16.77
CA ILE A 9 -10.07 1.15 -17.12
C ILE A 9 -9.83 0.19 -15.97
N ASP A 10 -10.07 -1.10 -16.21
CA ASP A 10 -9.58 -2.17 -15.36
C ASP A 10 -8.14 -2.51 -15.76
N LEU A 11 -7.21 -2.39 -14.78
CA LEU A 11 -5.78 -2.53 -14.99
C LEU A 11 -5.30 -3.93 -14.65
N ALA A 12 -4.75 -4.63 -15.63
CA ALA A 12 -4.00 -5.87 -15.41
C ALA A 12 -2.54 -5.74 -15.87
N LYS A 13 -1.74 -6.78 -15.68
CA LYS A 13 -0.31 -6.75 -16.07
C LYS A 13 -0.10 -6.57 -17.57
N HIS A 14 -0.89 -7.27 -18.38
CA HIS A 14 -0.68 -7.38 -19.83
C HIS A 14 -1.88 -6.94 -20.65
N SER A 15 -3.09 -7.05 -20.12
CA SER A 15 -4.33 -6.66 -20.78
C SER A 15 -5.06 -5.61 -19.94
N PHE A 16 -5.72 -4.69 -20.63
CA PHE A 16 -6.44 -3.57 -20.01
C PHE A 16 -7.85 -3.57 -20.57
N HIS A 17 -8.83 -3.78 -19.72
CA HIS A 17 -10.22 -3.74 -20.17
C HIS A 17 -10.78 -2.35 -20.00
N VAL A 18 -11.36 -1.80 -21.08
CA VAL A 18 -11.92 -0.46 -21.13
C VAL A 18 -13.41 -0.52 -21.36
N CYS A 19 -14.16 0.10 -20.48
CA CYS A 19 -15.59 0.37 -20.61
C CYS A 19 -15.81 1.87 -20.73
N VAL A 20 -16.43 2.32 -21.82
CA VAL A 20 -16.82 3.73 -22.00
C VAL A 20 -18.31 3.86 -21.82
N LEU A 21 -18.72 4.71 -20.87
CA LEU A 21 -20.13 5.07 -20.65
C LEU A 21 -20.45 6.46 -21.21
N SER A 22 -21.58 6.54 -21.94
CA SER A 22 -22.18 7.81 -22.31
C SER A 22 -22.77 8.52 -21.09
N THR A 23 -23.21 9.77 -21.26
CA THR A 23 -23.99 10.52 -20.27
C THR A 23 -25.22 9.76 -19.76
N ASP A 24 -25.85 9.00 -20.62
CA ASP A 24 -27.10 8.25 -20.32
C ASP A 24 -26.82 6.82 -19.79
N ASN A 25 -25.62 6.54 -19.34
CA ASN A 25 -25.18 5.23 -18.84
C ASN A 25 -25.21 4.10 -19.90
N LYS A 26 -25.19 4.42 -21.18
CA LYS A 26 -25.07 3.42 -22.25
C LYS A 26 -23.60 3.07 -22.49
N VAL A 27 -23.32 1.80 -22.64
CA VAL A 27 -21.97 1.33 -22.99
C VAL A 27 -21.70 1.65 -24.46
N LEU A 28 -20.73 2.55 -24.70
CA LEU A 28 -20.28 2.96 -26.03
C LEU A 28 -19.11 2.10 -26.52
N THR A 29 -18.27 1.66 -25.61
CA THR A 29 -17.10 0.82 -25.90
C THR A 29 -16.92 -0.18 -24.78
N ASP A 30 -16.61 -1.41 -25.13
CA ASP A 30 -16.31 -2.53 -24.24
C ASP A 30 -15.21 -3.34 -24.94
N LYS A 31 -13.94 -3.09 -24.56
CA LYS A 31 -12.80 -3.56 -25.35
C LYS A 31 -11.57 -3.81 -24.51
N THR A 32 -10.82 -4.83 -24.87
CA THR A 32 -9.51 -5.12 -24.28
C THR A 32 -8.38 -4.52 -25.12
N PHE A 33 -7.38 -3.97 -24.45
CA PHE A 33 -6.21 -3.36 -25.03
C PHE A 33 -4.92 -3.95 -24.46
N THR A 34 -3.86 -3.93 -25.28
CA THR A 34 -2.48 -4.05 -24.79
C THR A 34 -2.01 -2.71 -24.22
N ARG A 35 -0.89 -2.69 -23.50
CA ARG A 35 -0.31 -1.45 -22.95
C ARG A 35 -0.05 -0.38 -24.04
N SER A 36 0.51 -0.78 -25.18
CA SER A 36 0.83 0.14 -26.26
C SER A 36 -0.43 0.66 -26.98
N SER A 37 -1.37 -0.25 -27.28
CA SER A 37 -2.61 0.12 -27.95
C SER A 37 -3.51 1.00 -27.07
N LEU A 38 -3.52 0.79 -25.74
CA LEU A 38 -4.27 1.65 -24.80
C LEU A 38 -3.73 3.08 -24.81
N LYS A 39 -2.40 3.26 -24.77
CA LYS A 39 -1.78 4.59 -24.82
C LYS A 39 -2.19 5.35 -26.09
N THR A 40 -2.05 4.69 -27.25
CA THR A 40 -2.41 5.29 -28.54
C THR A 40 -3.90 5.58 -28.63
N TRP A 41 -4.73 4.72 -28.06
CA TRP A 41 -6.18 4.89 -28.07
C TRP A 41 -6.60 6.05 -27.16
N LEU A 42 -6.09 6.13 -25.92
CA LEU A 42 -6.36 7.22 -24.97
C LEU A 42 -5.98 8.60 -25.57
N LEU A 43 -4.80 8.69 -26.17
CA LEU A 43 -4.33 9.94 -26.79
C LEU A 43 -5.30 10.48 -27.88
N LYS A 44 -6.03 9.59 -28.54
CA LYS A 44 -7.00 9.94 -29.60
C LYS A 44 -8.40 10.24 -29.07
N GLN A 45 -8.66 9.99 -27.79
CA GLN A 45 -9.97 10.29 -27.21
C GLN A 45 -10.11 11.79 -26.92
N LYS A 46 -11.35 12.27 -26.97
CA LYS A 46 -11.66 13.61 -26.50
C LYS A 46 -11.47 13.68 -24.96
N PRO A 47 -11.13 14.86 -24.41
CA PRO A 47 -11.07 15.06 -22.98
C PRO A 47 -12.29 14.46 -22.28
N SER A 48 -12.06 13.56 -21.33
CA SER A 48 -13.09 12.76 -20.66
C SER A 48 -12.64 12.45 -19.23
N LEU A 49 -13.56 11.98 -18.39
CA LEU A 49 -13.19 11.44 -17.09
C LEU A 49 -12.62 10.02 -17.27
N VAL A 50 -11.37 9.81 -16.91
CA VAL A 50 -10.74 8.47 -16.85
C VAL A 50 -10.81 7.96 -15.42
N ALA A 51 -11.64 6.95 -15.20
CA ALA A 51 -11.83 6.29 -13.90
C ALA A 51 -11.01 5.00 -13.83
N ILE A 52 -10.28 4.82 -12.75
CA ILE A 52 -9.37 3.69 -12.56
C ILE A 52 -9.49 3.17 -11.13
N GLU A 53 -9.57 1.84 -10.94
CA GLU A 53 -9.43 1.27 -9.61
C GLU A 53 -8.00 1.46 -9.08
N ALA A 54 -7.86 1.88 -7.83
CA ALA A 54 -6.57 2.11 -7.18
C ALA A 54 -5.86 0.78 -6.88
N CYS A 55 -5.11 0.31 -7.84
CA CYS A 55 -4.30 -0.91 -7.78
C CYS A 55 -2.86 -0.64 -8.24
N GLY A 56 -2.08 -1.68 -8.49
CA GLY A 56 -0.74 -1.55 -9.07
C GLY A 56 -0.78 -0.80 -10.40
N SER A 57 0.12 0.17 -10.58
CA SER A 57 0.23 1.06 -11.75
C SER A 57 -0.88 2.11 -11.96
N ALA A 58 -1.90 2.18 -11.10
CA ALA A 58 -3.00 3.14 -11.26
C ALA A 58 -2.51 4.61 -11.32
N HIS A 59 -1.57 4.98 -10.45
CA HIS A 59 -0.98 6.33 -10.48
C HIS A 59 -0.25 6.67 -11.78
N TYR A 60 0.44 5.69 -12.38
CA TYR A 60 1.08 5.87 -13.69
C TYR A 60 0.06 6.16 -14.79
N TRP A 61 -1.02 5.36 -14.85
CA TRP A 61 -2.06 5.52 -15.85
C TRP A 61 -2.88 6.79 -15.65
N ALA A 62 -3.11 7.19 -14.39
CA ALA A 62 -3.74 8.47 -14.08
C ALA A 62 -2.91 9.65 -14.62
N LYS A 63 -1.63 9.75 -14.26
CA LYS A 63 -0.73 10.81 -14.75
C LYS A 63 -0.64 10.84 -16.27
N LEU A 64 -0.53 9.68 -16.91
CA LEU A 64 -0.50 9.59 -18.37
C LEU A 64 -1.80 10.10 -18.99
N SER A 65 -2.94 9.77 -18.41
CA SER A 65 -4.24 10.26 -18.87
C SER A 65 -4.36 11.77 -18.73
N GLU A 66 -3.86 12.33 -17.63
CA GLU A 66 -3.80 13.79 -17.42
C GLU A 66 -2.90 14.48 -18.45
N GLN A 67 -1.74 13.89 -18.78
CA GLN A 67 -0.86 14.38 -19.85
C GLN A 67 -1.55 14.37 -21.22
N TYR A 68 -2.51 13.48 -21.44
CA TYR A 68 -3.31 13.43 -22.67
C TYR A 68 -4.55 14.35 -22.63
N GLY A 69 -4.70 15.15 -21.57
CA GLY A 69 -5.77 16.13 -21.44
C GLY A 69 -7.07 15.59 -20.83
N HIS A 70 -7.04 14.40 -20.22
CA HIS A 70 -8.19 13.85 -19.50
C HIS A 70 -8.19 14.30 -18.03
N THR A 71 -9.36 14.27 -17.41
CA THR A 71 -9.49 14.33 -15.94
C THR A 71 -9.44 12.92 -15.39
N THR A 72 -8.80 12.70 -14.24
CA THR A 72 -8.67 11.35 -13.68
C THR A 72 -9.36 11.19 -12.33
N MET A 73 -9.86 9.99 -12.08
CA MET A 73 -10.45 9.60 -10.81
C MET A 73 -9.95 8.21 -10.39
N LEU A 74 -9.08 8.16 -9.39
CA LEU A 74 -8.72 6.89 -8.76
C LEU A 74 -9.74 6.52 -7.71
N ILE A 75 -10.26 5.28 -7.77
CA ILE A 75 -11.32 4.78 -6.91
C ILE A 75 -10.81 3.64 -6.04
N SER A 76 -11.08 3.69 -4.74
CA SER A 76 -10.72 2.59 -3.84
C SER A 76 -11.43 1.30 -4.22
N PRO A 77 -10.74 0.14 -4.21
CA PRO A 77 -11.33 -1.17 -4.52
C PRO A 77 -12.59 -1.50 -3.70
N ARG A 78 -12.65 -1.01 -2.46
CA ARG A 78 -13.81 -1.21 -1.59
C ARG A 78 -15.10 -0.56 -2.13
N PHE A 79 -14.97 0.55 -2.88
CA PHE A 79 -16.12 1.20 -3.50
C PHE A 79 -16.49 0.49 -4.80
N VAL A 80 -15.52 0.12 -5.63
CA VAL A 80 -15.77 -0.62 -6.88
C VAL A 80 -16.51 -1.92 -6.61
N LYS A 81 -16.12 -2.67 -5.58
CA LYS A 81 -16.77 -3.93 -5.18
C LYS A 81 -18.27 -3.83 -4.89
N ARG A 82 -18.78 -2.66 -4.53
CA ARG A 82 -20.24 -2.47 -4.29
C ARG A 82 -21.06 -2.52 -5.57
N PHE A 83 -20.44 -2.28 -6.72
CA PHE A 83 -21.09 -2.19 -8.02
C PHE A 83 -20.78 -3.37 -8.93
N LEU A 84 -19.99 -4.33 -8.43
CA LEU A 84 -19.79 -5.61 -9.13
C LEU A 84 -21.08 -6.39 -9.14
N SER A 85 -21.55 -6.74 -10.34
CA SER A 85 -22.70 -7.60 -10.55
C SER A 85 -22.33 -8.81 -11.42
N GLY A 86 -22.86 -9.99 -11.10
CA GLY A 86 -22.60 -11.21 -11.84
C GLY A 86 -21.23 -11.85 -11.56
N HIS A 87 -20.69 -12.55 -12.53
CA HIS A 87 -19.41 -13.22 -12.43
C HIS A 87 -18.25 -12.21 -12.49
N LYS A 88 -17.16 -12.51 -11.79
CA LYS A 88 -15.93 -11.73 -11.88
C LYS A 88 -15.30 -11.91 -13.26
N THR A 89 -15.39 -10.88 -14.07
CA THR A 89 -14.78 -10.78 -15.40
C THR A 89 -14.25 -9.36 -15.58
N ASP A 90 -13.17 -9.18 -16.35
CA ASP A 90 -12.57 -7.88 -16.63
C ASP A 90 -13.59 -6.86 -17.16
N LYS A 91 -14.57 -7.35 -17.95
CA LYS A 91 -15.71 -6.56 -18.45
C LYS A 91 -16.58 -6.01 -17.31
N ASN A 92 -16.98 -6.88 -16.37
CA ASN A 92 -17.81 -6.47 -15.24
C ASN A 92 -17.02 -5.59 -14.26
N ASP A 93 -15.72 -5.83 -14.11
CA ASP A 93 -14.84 -5.02 -13.29
C ASP A 93 -14.70 -3.60 -13.88
N ALA A 94 -14.46 -3.45 -15.18
CA ALA A 94 -14.42 -2.14 -15.85
C ALA A 94 -15.78 -1.41 -15.79
N LEU A 95 -16.90 -2.11 -15.97
CA LEU A 95 -18.23 -1.52 -15.83
C LEU A 95 -18.49 -1.05 -14.39
N ALA A 96 -18.10 -1.84 -13.39
CA ALA A 96 -18.25 -1.49 -11.98
C ALA A 96 -17.44 -0.21 -11.63
N ILE A 97 -16.22 -0.06 -12.20
CA ILE A 97 -15.41 1.15 -12.06
C ILE A 97 -16.16 2.35 -12.68
N ALA A 98 -16.73 2.19 -13.88
CA ALA A 98 -17.48 3.25 -14.55
C ALA A 98 -18.71 3.68 -13.75
N ILE A 99 -19.47 2.75 -13.21
CA ILE A 99 -20.65 3.03 -12.37
C ILE A 99 -20.23 3.71 -11.05
N ALA A 100 -19.17 3.18 -10.40
CA ALA A 100 -18.64 3.74 -9.16
C ALA A 100 -18.20 5.19 -9.31
N SER A 101 -17.60 5.56 -10.46
CA SER A 101 -17.10 6.93 -10.70
C SER A 101 -18.20 7.99 -10.74
N ARG A 102 -19.46 7.59 -10.91
CA ARG A 102 -20.62 8.48 -10.97
C ARG A 102 -21.36 8.63 -9.65
N GLN A 103 -20.94 7.88 -8.64
CA GLN A 103 -21.63 7.91 -7.36
C GLN A 103 -21.16 9.10 -6.52
N PRO A 104 -22.10 9.90 -5.94
CA PRO A 104 -21.75 11.09 -5.19
C PRO A 104 -21.02 10.80 -3.87
N ASP A 105 -21.16 9.59 -3.33
CA ASP A 105 -20.50 9.14 -2.10
C ASP A 105 -19.12 8.52 -2.34
N VAL A 106 -18.74 8.31 -3.59
CA VAL A 106 -17.42 7.76 -3.96
C VAL A 106 -16.42 8.91 -4.10
N LYS A 107 -15.52 8.99 -3.12
CA LYS A 107 -14.45 10.00 -3.13
C LYS A 107 -13.24 9.52 -3.91
N PRO A 108 -12.65 10.39 -4.75
CA PRO A 108 -11.42 10.07 -5.46
C PRO A 108 -10.24 9.93 -4.48
N ILE A 109 -9.35 9.00 -4.79
CA ILE A 109 -8.03 8.91 -4.18
C ILE A 109 -7.12 9.89 -4.93
N GLN A 110 -6.35 10.67 -4.19
CA GLN A 110 -5.39 11.60 -4.77
C GLN A 110 -4.32 10.85 -5.59
N VAL A 111 -4.05 11.35 -6.79
CA VAL A 111 -2.92 10.86 -7.60
C VAL A 111 -1.62 11.31 -6.94
N LYS A 112 -0.77 10.34 -6.60
CA LYS A 112 0.51 10.60 -5.94
C LYS A 112 1.52 11.18 -6.92
N THR A 113 2.35 12.12 -6.45
CA THR A 113 3.51 12.61 -7.19
C THR A 113 4.58 11.51 -7.34
N ASP A 114 5.57 11.71 -8.21
CA ASP A 114 6.67 10.75 -8.35
C ASP A 114 7.50 10.67 -7.09
N GLU A 115 7.67 11.79 -6.39
CA GLU A 115 8.32 11.85 -5.07
C GLU A 115 7.55 11.02 -4.03
N GLN A 116 6.25 11.19 -3.93
CA GLN A 116 5.41 10.38 -3.02
C GLN A 116 5.48 8.89 -3.34
N LEU A 117 5.51 8.53 -4.63
CA LEU A 117 5.65 7.13 -5.04
C LEU A 117 7.04 6.59 -4.70
N ALA A 118 8.10 7.38 -4.86
CA ALA A 118 9.46 7.00 -4.48
C ALA A 118 9.60 6.81 -2.96
N LEU A 119 9.07 7.72 -2.16
CA LEU A 119 9.05 7.60 -0.70
C LEU A 119 8.25 6.37 -0.24
N GLN A 120 7.10 6.12 -0.85
CA GLN A 120 6.30 4.92 -0.57
C GLN A 120 7.04 3.64 -0.94
N ALA A 121 7.73 3.62 -2.08
CA ALA A 121 8.50 2.46 -2.50
C ALA A 121 9.69 2.21 -1.57
N SER A 122 10.39 3.28 -1.16
CA SER A 122 11.48 3.20 -0.18
C SER A 122 11.03 2.61 1.16
N GLU A 123 9.86 3.06 1.67
CA GLU A 123 9.30 2.50 2.91
C GLU A 123 8.95 1.02 2.76
N ARG A 124 8.33 0.62 1.65
CA ARG A 124 8.00 -0.78 1.38
C ARG A 124 9.23 -1.68 1.28
N ILE A 125 10.33 -1.16 0.71
CA ILE A 125 11.61 -1.89 0.63
C ILE A 125 12.19 -2.07 2.04
N ARG A 126 12.23 -1.01 2.84
CA ARG A 126 12.69 -1.09 4.23
C ARG A 126 11.84 -2.08 5.05
N GLU A 127 10.53 -2.04 4.90
CA GLU A 127 9.61 -2.97 5.54
C GLU A 127 9.88 -4.42 5.15
N HIS A 128 10.15 -4.67 3.87
CA HIS A 128 10.52 -6.01 3.40
C HIS A 128 11.78 -6.53 4.11
N TYR A 129 12.83 -5.70 4.23
CA TYR A 129 14.04 -6.11 4.95
C TYR A 129 13.76 -6.41 6.43
N VAL A 130 12.89 -5.64 7.08
CA VAL A 130 12.49 -5.90 8.48
C VAL A 130 11.73 -7.22 8.60
N ASP A 131 10.79 -7.48 7.70
CA ASP A 131 9.99 -8.72 7.72
C ASP A 131 10.90 -9.95 7.46
N GLU A 132 11.85 -9.86 6.53
CA GLU A 132 12.85 -10.92 6.27
C GLU A 132 13.77 -11.12 7.47
N GLN A 133 14.22 -10.05 8.13
CA GLN A 133 15.06 -10.16 9.34
C GLN A 133 14.30 -10.87 10.47
N ILE A 134 13.03 -10.57 10.67
CA ILE A 134 12.17 -11.24 11.66
C ILE A 134 12.00 -12.72 11.30
N ALA A 135 11.72 -13.04 10.04
CA ALA A 135 11.56 -14.42 9.58
C ALA A 135 12.86 -15.21 9.79
N THR A 136 14.01 -14.66 9.40
CA THR A 136 15.33 -15.26 9.57
C THR A 136 15.66 -15.49 11.05
N ASN A 137 15.39 -14.50 11.92
CA ASN A 137 15.59 -14.66 13.37
C ASN A 137 14.74 -15.79 13.95
N ASN A 138 13.48 -15.90 13.53
CA ASN A 138 12.58 -16.95 14.00
C ASN A 138 13.03 -18.33 13.50
N LEU A 139 13.51 -18.42 12.26
CA LEU A 139 14.04 -19.66 11.69
C LEU A 139 15.30 -20.11 12.46
N LEU A 140 16.27 -19.21 12.68
CA LEU A 140 17.47 -19.52 13.50
C LEU A 140 17.10 -20.07 14.86
N LYS A 141 16.20 -19.40 15.57
CA LYS A 141 15.76 -19.83 16.91
C LYS A 141 15.02 -21.15 16.89
N SER A 142 14.18 -21.40 15.88
CA SER A 142 13.45 -22.67 15.79
C SER A 142 14.39 -23.84 15.52
N ILE A 143 15.38 -23.67 14.64
CA ILE A 143 16.38 -24.70 14.37
C ILE A 143 17.18 -25.02 15.64
N LEU A 144 17.71 -24.00 16.32
CA LEU A 144 18.49 -24.18 17.54
C LEU A 144 17.66 -24.84 18.66
N TYR A 145 16.37 -24.52 18.74
CA TYR A 145 15.48 -25.08 19.74
C TYR A 145 15.29 -26.60 19.60
N GLU A 146 15.30 -27.14 18.37
CA GLU A 146 15.24 -28.60 18.13
C GLU A 146 16.46 -29.33 18.70
N PHE A 147 17.58 -28.63 18.92
CA PHE A 147 18.79 -29.17 19.56
C PHE A 147 18.90 -28.77 21.04
N GLY A 148 17.80 -28.29 21.65
CA GLY A 148 17.79 -27.89 23.08
C GLY A 148 18.49 -26.55 23.35
N ILE A 149 18.96 -25.84 22.32
CA ILE A 149 19.66 -24.57 22.45
C ILE A 149 18.65 -23.42 22.41
N THR A 150 18.59 -22.61 23.47
CA THR A 150 17.66 -21.49 23.58
C THR A 150 18.37 -20.15 23.49
N VAL A 151 17.83 -19.24 22.68
CA VAL A 151 18.33 -17.86 22.53
C VAL A 151 17.29 -16.89 23.08
N ALA A 152 17.67 -16.02 23.99
CA ALA A 152 16.79 -15.03 24.59
C ALA A 152 16.19 -14.08 23.56
N LYS A 153 15.09 -13.39 23.93
CA LYS A 153 14.45 -12.42 23.05
C LYS A 153 15.34 -11.20 22.83
N GLY A 154 15.25 -10.63 21.64
CA GLY A 154 15.91 -9.38 21.25
C GLY A 154 17.14 -9.58 20.35
N LYS A 155 17.43 -8.54 19.58
CA LYS A 155 18.55 -8.47 18.63
C LYS A 155 19.90 -8.70 19.28
N ARG A 156 20.17 -8.00 20.40
CA ARG A 156 21.45 -8.10 21.13
C ARG A 156 21.73 -9.52 21.62
N SER A 157 20.70 -10.23 22.04
CA SER A 157 20.82 -11.62 22.49
C SER A 157 21.21 -12.56 21.36
N LEU A 158 20.64 -12.36 20.16
CA LEU A 158 21.00 -13.16 18.98
C LEU A 158 22.45 -12.91 18.57
N VAL A 159 22.84 -11.63 18.43
CA VAL A 159 24.20 -11.24 18.03
C VAL A 159 25.26 -11.81 18.96
N LYS A 160 24.99 -11.86 20.27
CA LYS A 160 25.89 -12.45 21.25
C LYS A 160 25.91 -13.98 21.23
N ALA A 161 24.73 -14.59 21.14
CA ALA A 161 24.60 -16.03 21.32
C ALA A 161 25.06 -16.86 20.11
N ILE A 162 24.83 -16.41 18.87
CA ILE A 162 25.13 -17.23 17.69
C ILE A 162 26.63 -17.54 17.54
N PRO A 163 27.57 -16.57 17.67
CA PRO A 163 28.99 -16.89 17.66
C PRO A 163 29.37 -17.92 18.73
N ASP A 164 28.97 -17.71 19.99
CA ASP A 164 29.26 -18.61 21.11
C ASP A 164 28.71 -20.04 20.82
N ILE A 165 27.48 -20.15 20.28
CA ILE A 165 26.87 -21.44 19.92
C ILE A 165 27.64 -22.15 18.80
N LEU A 166 28.15 -21.40 17.82
CA LEU A 166 28.90 -21.97 16.70
C LEU A 166 30.31 -22.43 17.09
N GLU A 167 30.91 -21.78 18.10
CA GLU A 167 32.24 -22.14 18.62
C GLU A 167 32.19 -23.34 19.62
N ASP A 168 31.09 -23.50 20.31
CA ASP A 168 30.91 -24.57 21.29
C ASP A 168 30.75 -25.94 20.60
N ALA A 169 31.79 -26.77 20.63
CA ALA A 169 31.78 -28.09 20.04
C ALA A 169 30.95 -29.13 20.83
N GLU A 170 30.63 -28.86 22.11
CA GLU A 170 29.98 -29.81 23.00
C GLU A 170 28.45 -29.62 23.08
N ASN A 171 27.90 -28.64 22.41
CA ASN A 171 26.47 -28.30 22.49
C ASN A 171 25.54 -29.22 21.69
N GLY A 172 26.06 -30.31 21.12
CA GLY A 172 25.28 -31.30 20.36
C GLY A 172 24.78 -30.86 18.99
N LEU A 173 25.15 -29.66 18.53
CA LEU A 173 24.77 -29.17 17.21
C LEU A 173 25.58 -29.88 16.12
N PRO A 174 24.96 -30.58 15.14
CA PRO A 174 25.68 -31.26 14.06
C PRO A 174 26.50 -30.30 13.20
N ASP A 175 27.69 -30.71 12.77
CA ASP A 175 28.60 -29.88 11.96
C ASP A 175 27.97 -29.41 10.66
N VAL A 176 27.16 -30.24 10.02
CA VAL A 176 26.42 -29.86 8.80
C VAL A 176 25.53 -28.63 9.01
N LEU A 177 24.97 -28.50 10.20
CA LEU A 177 24.11 -27.35 10.53
C LEU A 177 24.90 -26.11 10.96
N ARG A 178 26.09 -26.27 11.55
CA ARG A 178 26.92 -25.11 11.94
C ARG A 178 27.20 -24.21 10.75
N GLY A 179 27.57 -24.76 9.59
CA GLY A 179 27.79 -24.01 8.37
C GLY A 179 26.53 -23.32 7.82
N GLU A 180 25.38 -23.99 7.90
CA GLU A 180 24.10 -23.39 7.46
C GLU A 180 23.63 -22.29 8.41
N ILE A 181 23.75 -22.49 9.71
CA ILE A 181 23.41 -21.48 10.73
C ILE A 181 24.33 -20.25 10.58
N HIS A 182 25.63 -20.48 10.33
CA HIS A 182 26.56 -19.39 10.08
C HIS A 182 26.14 -18.55 8.86
N ARG A 183 25.81 -19.18 7.71
CA ARG A 183 25.33 -18.48 6.52
C ARG A 183 24.05 -17.71 6.77
N LEU A 184 23.11 -18.32 7.47
CA LEU A 184 21.83 -17.69 7.80
C LEU A 184 22.01 -16.50 8.75
N TYR A 185 22.98 -16.60 9.69
CA TYR A 185 23.34 -15.51 10.57
C TYR A 185 24.03 -14.35 9.83
N GLN A 186 24.93 -14.63 8.88
CA GLN A 186 25.52 -13.60 8.03
C GLN A 186 24.46 -12.86 7.22
N PHE A 187 23.52 -13.59 6.62
CA PHE A 187 22.37 -12.98 5.94
C PHE A 187 21.54 -12.08 6.88
N TRP A 188 21.33 -12.52 8.11
CA TRP A 188 20.64 -11.70 9.11
C TRP A 188 21.39 -10.39 9.43
N LEU A 189 22.73 -10.42 9.49
CA LEU A 189 23.57 -9.24 9.68
C LEU A 189 23.51 -8.29 8.47
N GLU A 190 23.55 -8.83 7.25
CA GLU A 190 23.37 -8.04 6.02
C GLU A 190 22.02 -7.32 5.99
N LEU A 191 20.95 -8.01 6.36
CA LEU A 191 19.62 -7.38 6.50
C LEU A 191 19.63 -6.24 7.52
N ASP A 192 20.37 -6.40 8.61
CA ASP A 192 20.51 -5.34 9.60
C ASP A 192 21.16 -4.08 9.06
N GLU A 193 22.23 -4.21 8.29
CA GLU A 193 22.89 -3.08 7.63
C GLU A 193 21.98 -2.41 6.59
N LEU A 194 21.24 -3.20 5.80
CA LEU A 194 20.26 -2.70 4.83
C LEU A 194 19.15 -1.91 5.51
N ILE A 195 18.62 -2.40 6.64
CA ILE A 195 17.60 -1.71 7.44
C ILE A 195 18.15 -0.39 7.98
N GLN A 196 19.36 -0.39 8.55
CA GLN A 196 19.97 0.83 9.10
C GLN A 196 20.22 1.88 8.01
N THR A 197 20.77 1.44 6.87
CA THR A 197 21.06 2.32 5.74
C THR A 197 19.78 2.91 5.15
N SER A 198 18.76 2.06 4.94
CA SER A 198 17.45 2.50 4.43
C SER A 198 16.77 3.47 5.40
N SER A 199 16.84 3.20 6.71
CA SER A 199 16.26 4.07 7.74
C SER A 199 16.92 5.43 7.78
N LYS A 200 18.26 5.50 7.66
CA LYS A 200 19.01 6.78 7.60
C LYS A 200 18.60 7.60 6.37
N ARG A 201 18.56 6.98 5.20
CA ARG A 201 18.15 7.66 3.94
C ARG A 201 16.72 8.18 4.04
N GLN A 202 15.82 7.36 4.56
CA GLN A 202 14.43 7.73 4.75
C GLN A 202 14.30 8.89 5.72
N GLN A 203 15.00 8.87 6.84
CA GLN A 203 15.00 9.96 7.82
C GLN A 203 15.50 11.28 7.20
N GLN A 204 16.54 11.24 6.36
CA GLN A 204 17.00 12.41 5.63
C GLN A 204 15.91 12.98 4.71
N SER A 205 15.24 12.12 3.95
CA SER A 205 14.14 12.53 3.07
C SER A 205 12.96 13.10 3.85
N ILE A 206 12.58 12.49 4.97
CA ILE A 206 11.50 12.96 5.85
C ILE A 206 11.84 14.34 6.44
N ASN A 207 13.05 14.52 6.92
CA ASN A 207 13.48 15.79 7.51
C ASN A 207 13.59 16.93 6.47
N ALA A 208 13.93 16.60 5.24
CA ALA A 208 13.96 17.56 4.14
C ALA A 208 12.56 17.94 3.64
N HIS A 209 11.52 17.11 3.94
CA HIS A 209 10.17 17.33 3.42
C HIS A 209 9.33 18.19 4.40
N PRO A 210 8.88 19.40 3.99
CA PRO A 210 8.20 20.34 4.89
C PRO A 210 6.94 19.76 5.55
N LYS A 211 6.15 18.99 4.80
CA LYS A 211 4.92 18.37 5.33
C LYS A 211 5.20 17.30 6.38
N CYS A 212 6.24 16.50 6.20
CA CYS A 212 6.64 15.52 7.20
C CYS A 212 7.14 16.22 8.47
N SER A 213 7.90 17.30 8.34
CA SER A 213 8.36 18.12 9.47
C SER A 213 7.19 18.70 10.25
N MET A 214 6.15 19.20 9.57
CA MET A 214 4.91 19.67 10.22
C MET A 214 4.19 18.55 10.99
N LEU A 215 4.10 17.36 10.40
CA LEU A 215 3.44 16.22 11.03
C LEU A 215 4.20 15.70 12.24
N LYS A 216 5.54 15.80 12.23
CA LYS A 216 6.40 15.47 13.40
C LYS A 216 6.23 16.40 14.60
N ALA A 217 5.68 17.58 14.39
CA ALA A 217 5.36 18.50 15.49
C ALA A 217 4.15 18.03 16.33
N LEU A 218 3.40 17.03 15.87
CA LEU A 218 2.32 16.43 16.63
C LEU A 218 2.87 15.41 17.64
N ASP A 219 2.36 15.46 18.86
CA ASP A 219 2.75 14.54 19.94
C ASP A 219 2.52 13.09 19.51
N GLY A 220 3.52 12.23 19.71
CA GLY A 220 3.47 10.80 19.36
C GLY A 220 3.75 10.50 17.87
N VAL A 221 3.98 11.51 17.02
CA VAL A 221 4.28 11.31 15.60
C VAL A 221 5.80 11.33 15.35
N GLY A 222 6.40 10.13 15.28
CA GLY A 222 7.79 9.96 14.84
C GLY A 222 7.94 9.94 13.31
N ASP A 223 9.18 9.76 12.83
CA ASP A 223 9.51 9.81 11.39
C ASP A 223 8.64 8.87 10.52
N VAL A 224 8.52 7.61 10.92
CA VAL A 224 7.73 6.59 10.18
C VAL A 224 6.24 6.98 10.11
N ASN A 225 5.70 7.48 11.23
CA ASN A 225 4.30 7.92 11.29
C ASN A 225 4.07 9.18 10.46
N ALA A 226 5.00 10.13 10.50
CA ALA A 226 4.92 11.35 9.69
C ALA A 226 4.90 11.02 8.20
N LEU A 227 5.78 10.13 7.75
CA LEU A 227 5.78 9.66 6.36
C LEU A 227 4.48 8.92 6.02
N GLY A 228 4.04 7.99 6.87
CA GLY A 228 2.81 7.23 6.66
C GLY A 228 1.57 8.14 6.56
N LEU A 229 1.47 9.16 7.41
CA LEU A 229 0.42 10.17 7.39
C LEU A 229 0.48 11.02 6.11
N TYR A 230 1.67 11.50 5.73
CA TYR A 230 1.85 12.23 4.49
C TYR A 230 1.43 11.44 3.26
N LEU A 231 1.82 10.16 3.17
CA LEU A 231 1.44 9.29 2.07
C LEU A 231 -0.05 8.93 2.04
N ALA A 232 -0.71 8.91 3.20
CA ALA A 232 -2.14 8.60 3.31
C ALA A 232 -3.04 9.82 3.08
N LEU A 233 -2.64 10.99 3.57
CA LEU A 233 -3.43 12.22 3.52
C LEU A 233 -3.16 13.06 2.27
N GLY A 234 -2.04 12.81 1.60
CA GLY A 234 -1.59 13.59 0.45
C GLY A 234 -0.96 14.93 0.85
N ASP A 235 -0.56 15.71 -0.13
CA ASP A 235 0.21 16.93 0.08
C ASP A 235 -0.61 18.05 0.77
N THR A 236 -1.88 18.16 0.45
CA THR A 236 -2.75 19.24 0.93
C THR A 236 -3.86 18.77 1.87
N GLY A 237 -4.10 17.48 1.97
CA GLY A 237 -5.26 16.93 2.68
C GLY A 237 -6.61 17.30 2.02
N ALA A 238 -6.59 17.88 0.81
CA ALA A 238 -7.80 18.41 0.13
C ALA A 238 -8.86 17.35 -0.19
N SER A 239 -8.48 16.07 -0.18
CA SER A 239 -9.43 14.95 -0.36
C SER A 239 -10.36 14.74 0.84
N PHE A 240 -10.12 15.43 1.96
CA PHE A 240 -10.88 15.30 3.20
C PHE A 240 -11.57 16.60 3.57
N LYS A 241 -12.87 16.54 3.87
CA LYS A 241 -13.65 17.72 4.31
C LYS A 241 -13.24 18.23 5.69
N ASN A 242 -12.78 17.33 6.54
CA ASN A 242 -12.38 17.60 7.93
C ASN A 242 -11.51 16.48 8.51
N GLY A 243 -10.98 16.69 9.73
CA GLY A 243 -10.13 15.74 10.42
C GLY A 243 -10.81 14.40 10.75
N ARG A 244 -12.14 14.34 10.91
CA ARG A 244 -12.87 13.09 11.14
C ARG A 244 -12.81 12.17 9.91
N GLU A 245 -12.91 12.73 8.72
CA GLU A 245 -12.76 11.97 7.48
C GLU A 245 -11.33 11.45 7.29
N ALA A 246 -10.34 12.28 7.60
CA ALA A 246 -8.94 11.88 7.59
C ALA A 246 -8.69 10.74 8.60
N ALA A 247 -9.19 10.87 9.85
CA ALA A 247 -9.10 9.83 10.87
C ALA A 247 -9.80 8.52 10.42
N ALA A 248 -10.95 8.62 9.77
CA ALA A 248 -11.65 7.46 9.22
C ALA A 248 -10.86 6.79 8.09
N CYS A 249 -10.21 7.58 7.23
CA CYS A 249 -9.34 7.06 6.17
C CYS A 249 -8.15 6.29 6.73
N ILE A 250 -7.54 6.77 7.81
CA ILE A 250 -6.43 6.12 8.50
C ILE A 250 -6.91 4.91 9.32
N GLY A 251 -8.22 4.81 9.60
CA GLY A 251 -8.82 3.73 10.37
C GLY A 251 -8.76 3.93 11.88
N LEU A 252 -8.71 5.18 12.33
CA LEU A 252 -8.71 5.56 13.75
C LEU A 252 -10.13 5.75 14.33
N THR A 253 -11.17 5.64 13.51
CA THR A 253 -12.55 5.76 13.99
C THR A 253 -13.16 4.40 14.29
N PRO A 254 -13.92 4.27 15.40
CA PRO A 254 -14.64 3.04 15.70
C PRO A 254 -15.77 2.81 14.69
N LYS A 255 -16.08 1.54 14.44
CA LYS A 255 -17.25 1.17 13.65
C LYS A 255 -18.53 1.43 14.44
N GLN A 256 -19.50 2.02 13.78
CA GLN A 256 -20.86 2.15 14.31
C GLN A 256 -21.76 1.12 13.64
N HIS A 257 -22.57 0.45 14.42
CA HIS A 257 -23.68 -0.38 13.98
C HIS A 257 -24.98 0.16 14.58
N SER A 258 -25.95 0.45 13.74
CA SER A 258 -27.25 0.97 14.18
C SER A 258 -28.36 0.07 13.66
N THR A 259 -29.22 -0.40 14.56
CA THR A 259 -30.38 -1.24 14.24
C THR A 259 -31.56 -0.80 15.08
N GLY A 260 -32.73 -0.50 14.47
CA GLY A 260 -33.94 -0.19 15.19
C GLY A 260 -33.82 1.00 16.16
N GLY A 261 -33.06 2.04 15.80
CA GLY A 261 -32.86 3.25 16.65
C GLY A 261 -31.78 3.06 17.75
N LYS A 262 -31.23 1.86 17.94
CA LYS A 262 -30.12 1.60 18.87
C LYS A 262 -28.80 1.70 18.15
N THR A 263 -27.89 2.53 18.66
CA THR A 263 -26.52 2.67 18.13
C THR A 263 -25.54 1.93 19.03
N VAL A 264 -24.77 1.03 18.46
CA VAL A 264 -23.68 0.30 19.15
C VAL A 264 -22.36 0.70 18.51
N MET A 265 -21.41 1.16 19.32
CA MET A 265 -20.05 1.45 18.90
C MET A 265 -19.22 0.17 19.00
N LEU A 266 -18.82 -0.38 17.85
CA LEU A 266 -17.89 -1.49 17.76
C LEU A 266 -16.48 -0.92 17.70
N GLY A 267 -15.50 -1.54 18.33
CA GLY A 267 -14.11 -1.05 18.34
C GLY A 267 -13.52 -0.76 16.96
N ILE A 268 -12.30 -0.26 16.91
CA ILE A 268 -11.59 0.06 15.66
C ILE A 268 -11.40 -1.22 14.84
N SER A 269 -11.78 -1.16 13.56
CA SER A 269 -11.69 -2.33 12.67
C SER A 269 -10.24 -2.68 12.33
N LYS A 270 -9.87 -3.94 12.54
CA LYS A 270 -8.56 -4.48 12.14
C LYS A 270 -8.34 -4.52 10.61
N TYR A 271 -9.41 -4.41 9.81
CA TYR A 271 -9.41 -4.62 8.36
C TYR A 271 -9.57 -3.34 7.53
N ILE A 272 -9.67 -2.17 8.18
CA ILE A 272 -9.85 -0.88 7.49
C ILE A 272 -8.52 -0.14 7.49
N ALA A 273 -8.20 0.48 6.36
CA ALA A 273 -7.06 1.37 6.15
C ALA A 273 -5.67 0.68 6.21
N ASN A 274 -4.62 1.49 6.29
CA ASN A 274 -3.25 1.00 6.44
C ASN A 274 -3.05 0.44 7.86
N LYS A 275 -3.05 -0.90 7.97
CA LYS A 275 -2.89 -1.62 9.25
C LYS A 275 -1.61 -1.19 9.98
N LYS A 276 -0.51 -1.00 9.24
CA LYS A 276 0.80 -0.68 9.78
C LYS A 276 0.84 0.75 10.33
N LEU A 277 0.36 1.73 9.56
CA LEU A 277 0.24 3.11 10.01
C LEU A 277 -0.62 3.21 11.28
N ARG A 278 -1.75 2.52 11.30
CA ARG A 278 -2.62 2.53 12.47
C ARG A 278 -2.01 1.85 13.71
N SER A 279 -1.18 0.80 13.53
CA SER A 279 -0.55 0.11 14.67
C SER A 279 0.60 0.91 15.26
N ASN A 280 1.12 1.87 14.53
CA ASN A 280 2.21 2.74 14.95
C ASN A 280 1.73 4.07 15.55
N LEU A 281 0.46 4.43 15.31
CA LEU A 281 -0.24 5.58 15.92
C LEU A 281 -0.95 5.17 17.22
#